data_0920e7b5a864b5cbfe0b19f924f48903
#
_entry.id   0920e7b5a864b5cbfe0b19f924f48903
#
_cell.length_a   1.000
_cell.length_b   1.000
_cell.length_c   1.000
_cell.angle_alpha   90.00
_cell.angle_beta   90.00
_cell.angle_gamma   90.00
#
_symmetry.space_group_name_H-M   'P 1'
#
loop_
_entity.id
_entity.type
_entity.pdbx_description
1 polymer ?
#
loop_
_entity_poly.entity_id
_entity_poly.type
_entity_poly.pdbx_seq_one_letter_code
_entity_poly.pdbx_strand_id
1 'polypeptide(L)'
;MFGEADMGNNEYFNLPDLIELSEFGGDFHKYLEAVYECFKLDFIAKRPVFRGMRLGLKKYPLSQDKEATFWHMTSEGEDEATREPDLRRMERIKWPAPMINQSEHPYLKVWENTRGNKTNVLIFHEDEGYLVVLRKAKDYILPWTAYLVTYKSRKEKLLKEYEAYIKSKER
;
A
#
# COMPACT_ATOMS: atom_id res chain seq x y z
N MET A 1 -34.69 1.33 -12.41
CA MET A 1 -34.36 1.49 -11.86
C MET A 1 -33.63 1.81 -10.78
N PHE A 2 -33.72 1.81 -9.97
CA PHE A 2 -33.13 2.04 -8.82
C PHE A 2 -31.78 1.46 -8.75
N GLY A 3 -31.46 0.66 -9.58
CA GLY A 3 -30.18 0.00 -9.56
C GLY A 3 -29.00 0.91 -9.83
N GLU A 4 -29.20 1.99 -10.54
CA GLU A 4 -28.06 2.82 -10.88
C GLU A 4 -27.41 3.46 -9.68
N ALA A 5 -28.19 3.98 -8.78
CA ALA A 5 -27.62 4.63 -7.60
C ALA A 5 -26.81 3.62 -6.78
N ASP A 6 -27.35 2.41 -6.66
CA ASP A 6 -26.67 1.39 -5.90
C ASP A 6 -25.36 0.99 -6.56
N MET A 7 -25.35 0.88 -7.87
CA MET A 7 -24.14 0.48 -8.58
C MET A 7 -23.04 1.52 -8.42
N GLY A 8 -23.39 2.80 -8.44
CA GLY A 8 -22.41 3.84 -8.23
C GLY A 8 -21.77 3.76 -6.86
N ASN A 9 -22.57 3.46 -5.84
CA ASN A 9 -22.06 3.39 -4.48
C ASN A 9 -21.34 2.09 -4.18
N ASN A 10 -21.63 1.04 -4.96
CA ASN A 10 -21.04 -0.27 -4.74
C ASN A 10 -19.98 -0.61 -5.77
N GLU A 11 -19.52 0.39 -6.49
CA GLU A 11 -18.51 0.15 -7.50
C GLU A 11 -17.26 -0.46 -6.90
N TYR A 12 -16.80 -1.55 -7.48
CA TYR A 12 -15.62 -2.25 -7.01
C TYR A 12 -14.37 -1.49 -7.41
N PHE A 13 -13.38 -1.48 -6.56
CA PHE A 13 -12.10 -0.86 -6.87
C PHE A 13 -11.20 -1.92 -7.52
N ASN A 14 -11.02 -1.81 -8.84
CA ASN A 14 -10.21 -2.77 -9.58
C ASN A 14 -8.74 -2.45 -9.45
N LEU A 15 -7.96 -3.47 -9.15
CA LEU A 15 -6.51 -3.33 -9.00
C LEU A 15 -5.79 -3.82 -10.24
N PRO A 16 -4.58 -3.30 -10.51
CA PRO A 16 -3.80 -3.74 -11.67
C PRO A 16 -3.42 -5.21 -11.57
N ASP A 17 -3.04 -5.79 -12.71
CA ASP A 17 -2.58 -7.17 -12.75
C ASP A 17 -1.33 -7.35 -11.88
N LEU A 18 -1.14 -8.58 -11.42
CA LEU A 18 0.09 -8.96 -10.71
C LEU A 18 1.24 -9.04 -11.71
N ILE A 19 2.45 -8.82 -11.19
CA ILE A 19 3.66 -9.10 -11.96
C ILE A 19 4.33 -10.29 -11.28
N GLU A 20 4.43 -11.42 -11.98
CA GLU A 20 4.80 -12.68 -11.37
C GLU A 20 6.16 -13.18 -11.81
N LEU A 21 6.86 -13.86 -10.90
CA LEU A 21 8.18 -14.42 -11.15
C LEU A 21 8.18 -15.35 -12.37
N SER A 22 7.08 -16.08 -12.57
CA SER A 22 6.97 -17.00 -13.70
C SER A 22 7.06 -16.29 -15.06
N GLU A 23 6.69 -15.01 -15.12
CA GLU A 23 6.78 -14.25 -16.38
C GLU A 23 8.22 -14.01 -16.77
N PHE A 24 9.17 -14.25 -15.87
CA PHE A 24 10.59 -14.03 -16.11
C PHE A 24 11.35 -15.35 -16.06
N GLY A 25 10.65 -16.45 -16.35
CA GLY A 25 11.28 -17.77 -16.39
C GLY A 25 11.84 -18.23 -15.05
N GLY A 26 11.36 -17.67 -13.95
CA GLY A 26 11.86 -18.01 -12.63
C GLY A 26 13.18 -17.32 -12.27
N ASP A 27 13.69 -16.43 -13.15
CA ASP A 27 14.93 -15.70 -12.89
C ASP A 27 14.64 -14.56 -11.91
N PHE A 28 15.01 -14.75 -10.65
CA PHE A 28 14.69 -13.80 -9.60
C PHE A 28 15.33 -12.43 -9.83
N HIS A 29 16.55 -12.39 -10.33
CA HIS A 29 17.23 -11.11 -10.55
C HIS A 29 16.50 -10.28 -11.61
N LYS A 30 16.11 -10.91 -12.71
CA LYS A 30 15.33 -10.21 -13.74
C LYS A 30 13.99 -9.75 -13.21
N TYR A 31 13.35 -10.59 -12.41
CA TYR A 31 12.07 -10.26 -11.79
C TYR A 31 12.21 -9.06 -10.86
N LEU A 32 13.21 -9.07 -10.01
CA LEU A 32 13.45 -7.97 -9.06
C LEU A 32 13.64 -6.64 -9.80
N GLU A 33 14.42 -6.66 -10.89
CA GLU A 33 14.63 -5.45 -11.67
C GLU A 33 13.34 -4.96 -12.32
N ALA A 34 12.49 -5.88 -12.80
CA ALA A 34 11.20 -5.51 -13.39
C ALA A 34 10.26 -4.92 -12.35
N VAL A 35 10.23 -5.49 -11.15
CA VAL A 35 9.43 -4.97 -10.03
C VAL A 35 9.93 -3.56 -9.67
N TYR A 36 11.24 -3.38 -9.64
CA TYR A 36 11.82 -2.08 -9.34
C TYR A 36 11.47 -1.03 -10.40
N GLU A 37 11.44 -1.42 -11.70
CA GLU A 37 11.02 -0.49 -12.74
C GLU A 37 9.58 -0.04 -12.53
N CYS A 38 8.70 -0.94 -12.13
CA CYS A 38 7.32 -0.57 -11.80
C CYS A 38 7.28 0.41 -10.63
N PHE A 39 8.07 0.14 -9.59
CA PHE A 39 8.17 1.02 -8.44
C PHE A 39 8.63 2.42 -8.84
N LYS A 40 9.68 2.51 -9.66
CA LYS A 40 10.21 3.80 -10.09
C LYS A 40 9.17 4.59 -10.88
N LEU A 41 8.45 3.92 -11.77
CA LEU A 41 7.42 4.58 -12.54
C LEU A 41 6.35 5.18 -11.64
N ASP A 42 5.86 4.40 -10.69
CA ASP A 42 4.75 4.80 -9.84
C ASP A 42 5.15 5.79 -8.75
N PHE A 43 6.31 5.61 -8.13
CA PHE A 43 6.67 6.36 -6.93
C PHE A 43 7.71 7.44 -7.15
N ILE A 44 8.48 7.38 -8.22
CA ILE A 44 9.52 8.36 -8.50
C ILE A 44 9.11 9.24 -9.67
N ALA A 45 8.79 8.64 -10.82
CA ALA A 45 8.44 9.41 -12.01
C ALA A 45 7.10 10.10 -11.87
N LYS A 46 6.06 9.35 -11.46
CA LYS A 46 4.71 9.90 -11.34
C LYS A 46 4.40 10.48 -9.97
N ARG A 47 4.91 9.85 -8.93
CA ARG A 47 4.68 10.25 -7.55
C ARG A 47 3.23 10.28 -7.13
N PRO A 48 2.80 9.39 -6.24
CA PRO A 48 1.40 9.37 -5.79
C PRO A 48 1.06 10.61 -4.98
N VAL A 49 -0.22 10.94 -4.99
CA VAL A 49 -0.76 12.06 -4.23
C VAL A 49 -1.85 11.52 -3.32
N PHE A 50 -1.71 11.75 -2.01
CA PHE A 50 -2.73 11.35 -1.06
C PHE A 50 -3.49 12.59 -0.63
N ARG A 51 -4.72 12.72 -1.11
CA ARG A 51 -5.63 13.81 -0.70
C ARG A 51 -4.96 15.18 -0.77
N GLY A 52 -4.35 15.46 -1.90
CA GLY A 52 -3.68 16.74 -2.15
C GLY A 52 -2.24 16.81 -1.70
N MET A 53 -1.74 15.80 -0.97
CA MET A 53 -0.35 15.77 -0.54
C MET A 53 0.46 14.81 -1.38
N ARG A 54 1.49 15.34 -2.03
CA ARG A 54 2.41 14.50 -2.79
C ARG A 54 3.28 13.71 -1.81
N LEU A 55 3.43 12.41 -2.06
CA LEU A 55 4.19 11.56 -1.17
C LEU A 55 5.69 11.83 -1.27
N GLY A 56 6.35 11.80 -0.12
CA GLY A 56 7.80 11.74 -0.07
C GLY A 56 8.27 10.32 -0.28
N LEU A 57 9.57 10.11 -0.10
CA LEU A 57 10.19 8.81 -0.30
C LEU A 57 11.37 8.69 0.63
N LYS A 58 11.53 7.55 1.27
CA LYS A 58 12.71 7.30 2.10
C LYS A 58 13.76 6.66 1.21
N LYS A 59 14.83 7.40 0.94
CA LYS A 59 15.88 6.94 0.04
C LYS A 59 16.88 6.05 0.78
N TYR A 60 17.34 6.48 1.92
CA TYR A 60 18.42 5.77 2.63
C TYR A 60 17.90 4.93 3.78
N PRO A 61 18.52 3.81 4.11
CA PRO A 61 19.72 3.29 3.46
C PRO A 61 19.40 2.66 2.10
N LEU A 62 20.34 2.83 1.17
CA LEU A 62 20.24 2.15 -0.12
C LEU A 62 20.70 0.71 0.05
N SER A 63 20.08 -0.21 -0.70
CA SER A 63 20.53 -1.59 -0.77
C SER A 63 20.38 -2.01 -2.23
N GLN A 64 21.44 -2.56 -2.80
CA GLN A 64 21.49 -2.93 -4.22
C GLN A 64 21.08 -1.73 -5.10
N ASP A 65 21.50 -0.54 -4.69
CA ASP A 65 21.23 0.74 -5.36
C ASP A 65 19.72 1.07 -5.43
N LYS A 66 18.91 0.50 -4.55
CA LYS A 66 17.47 0.74 -4.51
C LYS A 66 17.09 1.36 -3.17
N GLU A 67 16.11 2.25 -3.23
CA GLU A 67 15.68 3.06 -2.08
C GLU A 67 15.08 2.23 -0.95
N ALA A 68 15.21 2.74 0.27
CA ALA A 68 14.63 2.07 1.44
C ALA A 68 13.13 1.84 1.30
N THR A 69 12.39 2.82 0.75
CA THR A 69 10.96 2.66 0.53
C THR A 69 10.67 1.45 -0.35
N PHE A 70 11.46 1.24 -1.41
CA PHE A 70 11.26 0.07 -2.27
C PHE A 70 11.32 -1.23 -1.46
N TRP A 71 12.32 -1.34 -0.59
CA TRP A 71 12.47 -2.56 0.22
C TRP A 71 11.37 -2.70 1.26
N HIS A 72 10.89 -1.59 1.83
CA HIS A 72 9.76 -1.63 2.76
C HIS A 72 8.47 -2.11 2.07
N MET A 73 8.35 -1.84 0.77
CA MET A 73 7.16 -2.24 0.02
C MET A 73 7.25 -3.66 -0.53
N THR A 74 8.45 -4.24 -0.60
CA THR A 74 8.66 -5.54 -1.26
C THR A 74 9.29 -6.60 -0.38
N SER A 75 9.71 -6.25 0.83
CA SER A 75 10.34 -7.22 1.73
C SER A 75 9.81 -7.05 3.13
N GLU A 76 10.12 -8.01 4.00
CA GLU A 76 9.68 -7.96 5.39
C GLU A 76 10.86 -8.15 6.33
N GLY A 77 10.68 -7.73 7.58
CA GLY A 77 11.71 -7.79 8.60
C GLY A 77 11.87 -6.46 9.27
N GLU A 78 12.27 -6.46 10.53
CA GLU A 78 12.43 -5.24 11.29
C GLU A 78 13.77 -4.58 11.05
N ASP A 79 14.81 -5.37 10.76
CA ASP A 79 16.16 -4.88 10.56
C ASP A 79 16.42 -4.67 9.07
N GLU A 80 16.79 -3.45 8.70
CA GLU A 80 17.07 -3.13 7.29
C GLU A 80 18.11 -4.04 6.67
N ALA A 81 19.10 -4.46 7.46
CA ALA A 81 20.19 -5.28 6.93
C ALA A 81 19.78 -6.73 6.66
N THR A 82 18.71 -7.20 7.30
CA THR A 82 18.31 -8.60 7.20
C THR A 82 16.91 -8.79 6.62
N ARG A 83 16.36 -7.76 5.98
CA ARG A 83 15.04 -7.89 5.35
C ARG A 83 15.08 -8.94 4.23
N GLU A 84 14.02 -9.69 4.12
CA GLU A 84 13.92 -10.74 3.11
C GLU A 84 12.83 -10.39 2.09
N PRO A 85 13.10 -10.61 0.80
CA PRO A 85 12.08 -10.36 -0.23
C PRO A 85 10.82 -11.20 0.02
N ASP A 86 9.68 -10.59 -0.24
CA ASP A 86 8.39 -11.22 -0.08
C ASP A 86 7.71 -11.24 -1.45
N LEU A 87 7.58 -12.42 -2.04
CA LEU A 87 7.03 -12.53 -3.40
C LEU A 87 5.61 -11.98 -3.48
N ARG A 88 4.79 -12.15 -2.46
CA ARG A 88 3.42 -11.64 -2.49
C ARG A 88 3.41 -10.12 -2.55
N ARG A 89 4.32 -9.46 -1.83
CA ARG A 89 4.44 -8.01 -1.91
C ARG A 89 4.97 -7.58 -3.26
N MET A 90 5.96 -8.29 -3.78
CA MET A 90 6.55 -7.96 -5.08
C MET A 90 5.53 -8.10 -6.20
N GLU A 91 4.73 -9.16 -6.17
CA GLU A 91 3.68 -9.38 -7.17
C GLU A 91 2.71 -8.22 -7.26
N ARG A 92 2.49 -7.54 -6.15
CA ARG A 92 1.49 -6.47 -6.02
C ARG A 92 2.08 -5.07 -6.02
N ILE A 93 3.28 -4.92 -6.56
CA ILE A 93 3.97 -3.62 -6.53
C ILE A 93 3.18 -2.52 -7.23
N LYS A 94 2.30 -2.88 -8.17
CA LYS A 94 1.49 -1.89 -8.89
C LYS A 94 0.24 -1.46 -8.12
N TRP A 95 -0.08 -2.11 -7.01
CA TRP A 95 -1.33 -1.88 -6.28
C TRP A 95 -1.33 -0.63 -5.39
N PRO A 96 -0.25 -0.31 -4.66
CA PRO A 96 -0.31 0.83 -3.75
C PRO A 96 -0.61 2.17 -4.40
N ALA A 97 0.01 2.49 -5.53
CA ALA A 97 -0.15 3.82 -6.11
C ALA A 97 -1.59 4.17 -6.46
N PRO A 98 -2.36 3.32 -7.18
CA PRO A 98 -3.76 3.67 -7.44
C PRO A 98 -4.60 3.75 -6.17
N MET A 99 -4.33 2.93 -5.15
CA MET A 99 -5.06 3.02 -3.89
C MET A 99 -4.78 4.35 -3.19
N ILE A 100 -3.54 4.81 -3.24
CA ILE A 100 -3.17 6.09 -2.65
C ILE A 100 -3.80 7.25 -3.41
N ASN A 101 -3.66 7.24 -4.75
CA ASN A 101 -4.17 8.31 -5.59
C ASN A 101 -5.70 8.43 -5.53
N GLN A 102 -6.38 7.30 -5.35
CA GLN A 102 -7.84 7.27 -5.35
C GLN A 102 -8.40 6.90 -3.98
N SER A 103 -7.73 7.36 -2.92
CA SER A 103 -8.10 6.96 -1.55
C SER A 103 -9.52 7.38 -1.16
N GLU A 104 -10.13 8.31 -1.91
CA GLU A 104 -11.50 8.73 -1.64
C GLU A 104 -12.54 7.84 -2.31
N HIS A 105 -12.10 6.86 -3.08
CA HIS A 105 -13.02 5.92 -3.71
C HIS A 105 -13.84 5.19 -2.63
N PRO A 106 -15.17 5.13 -2.78
CA PRO A 106 -16.02 4.59 -1.70
C PRO A 106 -15.76 3.14 -1.33
N TYR A 107 -15.17 2.35 -2.21
CA TYR A 107 -14.85 0.96 -1.89
C TYR A 107 -13.70 0.84 -0.90
N LEU A 108 -12.78 1.80 -0.89
CA LEU A 108 -11.61 1.72 -0.03
C LEU A 108 -11.92 2.23 1.37
N LYS A 109 -11.41 1.53 2.38
CA LYS A 109 -11.53 1.98 3.77
C LYS A 109 -10.24 2.68 4.16
N VAL A 110 -10.37 3.92 4.63
CA VAL A 110 -9.20 4.75 4.96
C VAL A 110 -9.37 5.30 6.36
N TRP A 111 -8.35 5.13 7.19
CA TRP A 111 -8.38 5.64 8.56
C TRP A 111 -6.97 5.91 9.06
N GLU A 112 -6.89 6.53 10.23
CA GLU A 112 -5.61 6.80 10.87
C GLU A 112 -5.50 6.05 12.17
N ASN A 113 -4.28 5.69 12.56
CA ASN A 113 -4.01 5.20 13.89
C ASN A 113 -2.67 5.76 14.37
N THR A 114 -2.44 5.64 15.66
CA THR A 114 -1.20 6.09 16.28
C THR A 114 -0.54 4.90 16.95
N ARG A 115 0.76 4.73 16.71
CA ARG A 115 1.56 3.70 17.35
C ARG A 115 2.79 4.39 17.92
N GLY A 116 2.87 4.48 19.27
CA GLY A 116 3.88 5.29 19.90
C GLY A 116 3.66 6.75 19.56
N ASN A 117 4.69 7.41 19.02
CA ASN A 117 4.58 8.78 18.57
C ASN A 117 4.40 8.91 17.06
N LYS A 118 4.06 7.79 16.39
CA LYS A 118 3.91 7.79 14.93
C LYS A 118 2.44 7.72 14.55
N THR A 119 2.06 8.51 13.55
CA THR A 119 0.71 8.47 13.00
C THR A 119 0.76 7.83 11.63
N ASN A 120 -0.08 6.82 11.45
CA ASN A 120 -0.17 6.10 10.20
C ASN A 120 -1.51 6.35 9.53
N VAL A 121 -1.52 6.33 8.19
CA VAL A 121 -2.75 6.28 7.41
C VAL A 121 -2.83 4.88 6.83
N LEU A 122 -3.99 4.24 7.00
CA LEU A 122 -4.21 2.90 6.49
C LEU A 122 -5.25 2.97 5.39
N ILE A 123 -4.97 2.28 4.28
CA ILE A 123 -5.86 2.22 3.12
C ILE A 123 -6.07 0.73 2.83
N PHE A 124 -7.31 0.26 2.98
CA PHE A 124 -7.59 -1.17 2.94
C PHE A 124 -8.56 -1.52 1.83
N HIS A 125 -8.16 -2.50 1.02
CA HIS A 125 -9.02 -3.13 0.01
C HIS A 125 -9.51 -4.42 0.63
N GLU A 126 -10.74 -4.40 1.10
CA GLU A 126 -11.25 -5.49 1.94
C GLU A 126 -11.33 -6.83 1.22
N ASP A 127 -11.83 -6.82 0.00
CA ASP A 127 -12.00 -8.07 -0.75
C ASP A 127 -10.68 -8.79 -1.01
N GLU A 128 -9.66 -8.04 -1.42
CA GLU A 128 -8.34 -8.61 -1.65
C GLU A 128 -7.54 -8.81 -0.36
N GLY A 129 -8.00 -8.22 0.74
CA GLY A 129 -7.27 -8.27 2.00
C GLY A 129 -5.93 -7.55 1.92
N TYR A 130 -5.87 -6.47 1.14
CA TYR A 130 -4.60 -5.77 0.89
C TYR A 130 -4.58 -4.43 1.60
N LEU A 131 -3.52 -4.20 2.36
CA LEU A 131 -3.38 -3.01 3.18
C LEU A 131 -2.18 -2.18 2.74
N VAL A 132 -2.40 -0.89 2.54
CA VAL A 132 -1.33 0.08 2.31
C VAL A 132 -1.22 0.94 3.56
N VAL A 133 -0.01 1.14 4.05
CA VAL A 133 0.24 1.98 5.22
C VAL A 133 1.13 3.14 4.81
N LEU A 134 0.66 4.34 5.09
CA LEU A 134 1.45 5.56 4.92
C LEU A 134 1.82 6.06 6.31
N ARG A 135 2.94 6.77 6.43
CA ARG A 135 3.36 7.34 7.70
C ARG A 135 3.44 8.85 7.59
N LYS A 136 2.77 9.54 8.49
CA LYS A 136 2.81 10.99 8.53
C LYS A 136 4.09 11.47 9.21
N ALA A 137 4.75 12.43 8.58
CA ALA A 137 5.80 13.19 9.20
C ALA A 137 5.30 14.61 9.37
N LYS A 138 6.12 15.50 9.90
CA LYS A 138 5.66 16.85 10.22
C LYS A 138 5.13 17.58 9.00
N ASP A 139 5.88 17.57 7.92
CA ASP A 139 5.54 18.34 6.73
C ASP A 139 5.28 17.49 5.49
N TYR A 140 5.30 16.17 5.64
CA TYR A 140 5.13 15.28 4.48
C TYR A 140 4.60 13.93 4.93
N ILE A 141 4.25 13.09 3.95
CA ILE A 141 3.74 11.75 4.19
C ILE A 141 4.53 10.77 3.32
N LEU A 142 4.83 9.61 3.88
CA LEU A 142 5.66 8.60 3.22
C LEU A 142 4.88 7.31 3.01
N PRO A 143 5.08 6.61 1.89
CA PRO A 143 4.64 5.22 1.82
C PRO A 143 5.51 4.43 2.78
N TRP A 144 4.89 3.64 3.65
CA TRP A 144 5.64 2.92 4.67
C TRP A 144 5.73 1.43 4.38
N THR A 145 4.59 0.79 4.13
CA THR A 145 4.58 -0.63 3.77
C THR A 145 3.26 -0.97 3.08
N ALA A 146 3.20 -2.12 2.43
CA ALA A 146 1.98 -2.62 1.83
C ALA A 146 2.06 -4.14 1.80
N TYR A 147 0.97 -4.83 2.20
CA TYR A 147 1.00 -6.28 2.28
C TYR A 147 -0.38 -6.90 2.36
N LEU A 148 -0.45 -8.20 2.11
CA LEU A 148 -1.69 -8.97 2.28
C LEU A 148 -1.92 -9.27 3.74
N VAL A 149 -3.14 -9.10 4.18
CA VAL A 149 -3.60 -9.48 5.51
C VAL A 149 -4.19 -10.86 5.37
N THR A 150 -3.47 -11.89 5.81
CA THR A 150 -3.86 -13.28 5.58
C THR A 150 -4.58 -13.93 6.75
N TYR A 151 -4.45 -13.36 7.95
CA TYR A 151 -5.13 -13.92 9.12
C TYR A 151 -6.47 -13.25 9.36
N LYS A 152 -7.50 -14.06 9.52
CA LYS A 152 -8.85 -13.55 9.78
C LYS A 152 -8.89 -12.65 11.01
N SER A 153 -8.19 -13.03 12.08
CA SER A 153 -8.18 -12.24 13.31
C SER A 153 -7.57 -10.85 13.09
N ARG A 154 -6.54 -10.77 12.26
CA ARG A 154 -5.91 -9.49 11.93
C ARG A 154 -6.87 -8.61 11.14
N LYS A 155 -7.56 -9.22 10.16
CA LYS A 155 -8.53 -8.50 9.35
C LYS A 155 -9.67 -7.95 10.23
N GLU A 156 -10.15 -8.75 11.15
CA GLU A 156 -11.22 -8.33 12.07
C GLU A 156 -10.77 -7.16 12.94
N LYS A 157 -9.54 -7.19 13.42
CA LYS A 157 -9.01 -6.08 14.21
C LYS A 157 -8.93 -4.80 13.40
N LEU A 158 -8.48 -4.90 12.15
CA LEU A 158 -8.40 -3.74 11.27
C LEU A 158 -9.77 -3.13 11.02
N LEU A 159 -10.76 -3.96 10.75
CA LEU A 159 -12.11 -3.48 10.50
C LEU A 159 -12.73 -2.82 11.73
N LYS A 160 -12.48 -3.36 12.91
CA LYS A 160 -12.93 -2.75 14.15
C LYS A 160 -12.27 -1.39 14.38
N GLU A 161 -10.98 -1.30 14.10
CA GLU A 161 -10.25 -0.05 14.22
C GLU A 161 -10.81 1.00 13.26
N TYR A 162 -11.10 0.59 12.04
CA TYR A 162 -11.71 1.46 11.05
C TYR A 162 -13.08 1.97 11.53
N GLU A 163 -13.92 1.07 12.03
CA GLU A 163 -15.26 1.46 12.48
C GLU A 163 -15.21 2.42 13.67
N ALA A 164 -14.28 2.19 14.58
CA ALA A 164 -14.10 3.07 15.72
C ALA A 164 -13.65 4.47 15.26
N TYR A 165 -12.78 4.52 14.26
CA TYR A 165 -12.31 5.77 13.71
C TYR A 165 -13.47 6.55 13.06
N ILE A 166 -14.28 5.86 12.26
CA ILE A 166 -15.43 6.50 11.60
C ILE A 166 -16.41 7.06 12.65
N LYS A 167 -16.69 6.29 13.69
CA LYS A 167 -17.58 6.77 14.75
C LYS A 167 -17.02 7.99 15.45
N SER A 168 -15.70 8.03 15.68
CA SER A 168 -15.08 9.19 16.33
C SER A 168 -15.19 10.44 15.48
N LYS A 169 -15.24 10.30 14.16
CA LYS A 169 -15.36 11.45 13.26
C LYS A 169 -16.78 11.95 13.12
N GLU A 170 -17.76 11.14 13.50
CA GLU A 170 -19.15 11.55 13.44
C GLU A 170 -19.58 12.43 14.62
N ARG A 171 -18.73 12.59 15.64
CA ARG A 171 -19.04 13.39 16.82
C ARG A 171 -18.72 14.85 16.64
#